data_bf8a122277ee3a8353e3bb64847a4f46
#
_entry.id   bf8a122277ee3a8353e3bb64847a4f46
#
_cell.length_a   1.000
_cell.length_b   1.000
_cell.length_c   1.000
_cell.angle_alpha   90.00
_cell.angle_beta   90.00
_cell.angle_gamma   90.00
#
_symmetry.space_group_name_H-M   'P 1'
#
loop_
_entity.id
_entity.type
_entity.pdbx_description
1 polymer ?
#
loop_
_entity_poly.entity_id
_entity_poly.type
_entity_poly.pdbx_seq_one_letter_code
_entity_poly.pdbx_strand_id
1 'polypeptide(L)'
;MYLTIVFILMLLFVVSDAMQDAITWNFDQSVFRNLNPLYFDPSQSWVNKYKDNNPLEGEKFFGSTTFFVWLTDFWHMLKFIKMNCIWVALVVASATWWLYFAGIVFHGVVFELAYRIIRRKKK
;
A
#
# COMPACT_ATOMS: atom_id res chain seq x y z
N MET A 1 1.46 -25.41 12.57
CA MET A 1 0.48 -24.32 12.51
C MET A 1 1.12 -22.96 12.18
N TYR A 2 2.10 -22.52 12.94
CA TYR A 2 2.78 -21.24 12.69
C TYR A 2 3.41 -21.12 11.29
N LEU A 3 4.11 -22.14 10.84
CA LEU A 3 4.71 -22.16 9.50
C LEU A 3 3.67 -22.05 8.39
N THR A 4 2.52 -22.69 8.56
CA THR A 4 1.41 -22.63 7.58
C THR A 4 0.88 -21.20 7.47
N ILE A 5 0.69 -20.51 8.62
CA ILE A 5 0.23 -19.13 8.65
C ILE A 5 1.25 -18.21 7.99
N VAL A 6 2.53 -18.35 8.33
CA VAL A 6 3.60 -17.57 7.71
C VAL A 6 3.65 -17.80 6.20
N PHE A 7 3.49 -19.05 5.75
CA PHE A 7 3.48 -19.36 4.32
C PHE A 7 2.30 -18.73 3.58
N ILE A 8 1.10 -18.74 4.18
CA ILE A 8 -0.08 -18.05 3.63
C ILE A 8 0.15 -16.54 3.53
N LEU A 9 0.73 -15.93 4.57
CA LEU A 9 1.04 -14.50 4.57
C LEU A 9 2.08 -14.14 3.50
N MET A 10 3.09 -14.98 3.31
CA MET A 10 4.07 -14.82 2.24
C MET A 10 3.42 -14.93 0.85
N LEU A 11 2.51 -15.88 0.67
CA LEU A 11 1.77 -16.03 -0.59
C LEU A 11 0.92 -14.78 -0.88
N LEU A 12 0.19 -14.28 0.11
CA LEU A 12 -0.59 -13.03 -0.01
C LEU A 12 0.31 -11.84 -0.34
N PHE A 13 1.48 -11.75 0.28
CA PHE A 13 2.47 -10.73 -0.04
C PHE A 13 2.88 -10.78 -1.52
N VAL A 14 3.32 -11.95 -1.99
CA VAL A 14 3.81 -12.13 -3.37
C VAL A 14 2.70 -11.87 -4.39
N VAL A 15 1.48 -12.34 -4.14
CA VAL A 15 0.33 -12.10 -5.03
C VAL A 15 -0.01 -10.61 -5.07
N SER A 16 -0.03 -9.93 -3.92
CA SER A 16 -0.28 -8.48 -3.86
C SER A 16 0.80 -7.68 -4.57
N ASP A 17 2.06 -8.11 -4.46
CA ASP A 17 3.19 -7.50 -5.14
C ASP A 17 3.06 -7.63 -6.67
N ALA A 18 2.77 -8.83 -7.15
CA ALA A 18 2.54 -9.09 -8.57
C ALA A 18 1.34 -8.28 -9.14
N MET A 19 0.25 -8.18 -8.38
CA MET A 19 -0.89 -7.36 -8.77
C MET A 19 -0.53 -5.87 -8.82
N GLN A 20 0.23 -5.38 -7.84
CA GLN A 20 0.66 -3.99 -7.80
C GLN A 20 1.56 -3.65 -9.00
N ASP A 21 2.49 -4.52 -9.35
CA ASP A 21 3.33 -4.35 -10.55
C ASP A 21 2.50 -4.41 -11.83
N ALA A 22 1.56 -5.35 -11.93
CA ALA A 22 0.68 -5.47 -13.10
C ALA A 22 -0.13 -4.20 -13.37
N ILE A 23 -0.75 -3.61 -12.34
CA ILE A 23 -1.53 -2.37 -12.51
C ILE A 23 -0.66 -1.14 -12.72
N THR A 24 0.58 -1.15 -12.22
CA THR A 24 1.51 -0.02 -12.38
C THR A 24 2.06 0.06 -13.79
N TRP A 25 2.43 -1.07 -14.37
CA TRP A 25 3.17 -1.10 -15.63
C TRP A 25 2.36 -1.61 -16.82
N ASN A 26 1.30 -2.38 -16.58
CA ASN A 26 0.53 -3.07 -17.62
C ASN A 26 -0.98 -3.06 -17.36
N PHE A 27 -1.53 -1.96 -16.86
CA PHE A 27 -2.96 -1.88 -16.50
C PHE A 27 -3.88 -2.32 -17.66
N ASP A 28 -3.66 -1.81 -18.86
CA ASP A 28 -4.49 -2.09 -20.03
C ASP A 28 -4.47 -3.56 -20.47
N GLN A 29 -3.44 -4.29 -20.08
CA GLN A 29 -3.28 -5.73 -20.35
C GLN A 29 -3.64 -6.60 -19.15
N SER A 30 -3.95 -6.00 -18.02
CA SER A 30 -4.27 -6.70 -16.78
C SER A 30 -5.73 -7.18 -16.75
N VAL A 31 -6.02 -8.10 -15.84
CA VAL A 31 -7.38 -8.56 -15.56
C VAL A 31 -8.26 -7.44 -14.99
N PHE A 32 -7.67 -6.35 -14.52
CA PHE A 32 -8.35 -5.21 -13.92
C PHE A 32 -8.77 -4.13 -14.93
N ARG A 33 -8.37 -4.24 -16.20
CA ARG A 33 -8.57 -3.22 -17.25
C ARG A 33 -10.01 -2.75 -17.45
N ASN A 34 -10.98 -3.63 -17.18
CA ASN A 34 -12.40 -3.36 -17.35
C ASN A 34 -13.10 -2.87 -16.08
N LEU A 35 -12.33 -2.72 -14.99
CA LEU A 35 -12.84 -2.23 -13.72
C LEU A 35 -12.71 -0.69 -13.63
N ASN A 36 -13.36 -0.09 -12.62
CA ASN A 36 -13.37 1.36 -12.45
C ASN A 36 -11.94 1.94 -12.39
N PRO A 37 -11.50 2.72 -13.40
CA PRO A 37 -10.15 3.24 -13.44
C PRO A 37 -9.83 4.24 -12.30
N LEU A 38 -10.83 4.93 -11.75
CA LEU A 38 -10.63 5.80 -10.59
C LEU A 38 -10.24 5.06 -9.31
N TYR A 39 -10.34 3.73 -9.31
CA TYR A 39 -9.88 2.91 -8.19
C TYR A 39 -8.71 1.99 -8.57
N PHE A 40 -8.75 1.39 -9.76
CA PHE A 40 -7.81 0.34 -10.16
C PHE A 40 -6.63 0.81 -11.01
N ASP A 41 -6.76 1.89 -11.78
CA ASP A 41 -5.68 2.40 -12.62
C ASP A 41 -4.85 3.46 -11.88
N PRO A 42 -3.60 3.17 -11.49
CA PRO A 42 -2.77 4.13 -10.74
C PRO A 42 -2.54 5.45 -11.43
N SER A 43 -2.60 5.49 -12.76
CA SER A 43 -2.46 6.73 -13.55
C SER A 43 -3.62 7.71 -13.34
N GLN A 44 -4.78 7.20 -12.93
CA GLN A 44 -6.00 7.96 -12.70
C GLN A 44 -6.43 7.96 -11.23
N SER A 45 -6.25 6.84 -10.54
CA SER A 45 -6.76 6.64 -9.18
C SER A 45 -6.06 7.48 -8.10
N TRP A 46 -4.88 8.00 -8.39
CA TRP A 46 -4.12 8.82 -7.44
C TRP A 46 -4.87 10.07 -6.96
N VAL A 47 -5.82 10.59 -7.76
CA VAL A 47 -6.65 11.74 -7.39
C VAL A 47 -7.82 11.36 -6.47
N ASN A 48 -8.17 10.08 -6.38
CA ASN A 48 -9.38 9.62 -5.66
C ASN A 48 -9.33 9.85 -4.15
N LYS A 49 -8.16 10.15 -3.60
CA LYS A 49 -7.97 10.55 -2.19
C LYS A 49 -8.37 12.00 -1.90
N TYR A 50 -8.59 12.80 -2.94
CA TYR A 50 -8.97 14.21 -2.81
C TYR A 50 -10.47 14.41 -3.02
N LYS A 51 -11.03 15.44 -2.37
CA LYS A 51 -12.42 15.83 -2.55
C LYS A 51 -12.66 16.20 -4.01
N ASP A 52 -13.77 15.71 -4.57
CA ASP A 52 -14.15 15.91 -5.97
C ASP A 52 -13.03 15.53 -6.97
N ASN A 53 -12.14 14.60 -6.57
CA ASN A 53 -10.95 14.18 -7.32
C ASN A 53 -10.01 15.34 -7.71
N ASN A 54 -10.03 16.42 -6.93
CA ASN A 54 -9.22 17.62 -7.17
C ASN A 54 -8.20 17.81 -6.04
N PRO A 55 -6.89 17.72 -6.34
CA PRO A 55 -5.83 17.92 -5.35
C PRO A 55 -5.87 19.27 -4.61
N LEU A 56 -6.51 20.29 -5.19
CA LEU A 56 -6.63 21.61 -4.59
C LEU A 56 -7.74 21.70 -3.53
N GLU A 57 -8.68 20.75 -3.52
CA GLU A 57 -9.83 20.71 -2.59
C GLU A 57 -9.51 20.03 -1.26
N GLY A 58 -8.29 19.49 -1.09
CA GLY A 58 -7.88 18.78 0.12
C GLY A 58 -8.41 17.35 0.22
N GLU A 59 -8.41 16.80 1.44
CA GLU A 59 -8.81 15.41 1.70
C GLU A 59 -10.28 15.13 1.36
N LYS A 60 -10.55 13.97 0.79
CA LYS A 60 -11.92 13.48 0.54
C LYS A 60 -12.65 13.19 1.84
N PHE A 61 -11.96 12.60 2.80
CA PHE A 61 -12.41 12.33 4.17
C PHE A 61 -11.19 12.36 5.09
N PHE A 62 -11.42 12.43 6.40
CA PHE A 62 -10.33 12.51 7.37
C PHE A 62 -9.30 11.38 7.16
N GLY A 63 -8.05 11.76 6.93
CA GLY A 63 -6.95 10.83 6.74
C GLY A 63 -6.86 10.18 5.36
N SER A 64 -7.67 10.58 4.37
CA SER A 64 -7.66 9.97 3.03
C SER A 64 -6.35 10.16 2.27
N THR A 65 -5.55 11.17 2.62
CA THR A 65 -4.23 11.40 2.02
C THR A 65 -3.08 10.82 2.86
N THR A 66 -3.37 10.29 4.04
CA THR A 66 -2.38 9.81 5.02
C THR A 66 -2.69 8.40 5.52
N PHE A 67 -3.32 8.27 6.69
CA PHE A 67 -3.55 6.97 7.35
C PHE A 67 -4.51 6.05 6.58
N PHE A 68 -5.50 6.61 5.93
CA PHE A 68 -6.56 5.87 5.25
C PHE A 68 -6.46 5.92 3.72
N VAL A 69 -5.31 6.31 3.18
CA VAL A 69 -5.08 6.35 1.73
C VAL A 69 -5.29 4.99 1.06
N TRP A 70 -5.09 3.89 1.78
CA TRP A 70 -5.32 2.54 1.30
C TRP A 70 -6.79 2.22 0.98
N LEU A 71 -7.73 3.05 1.45
CA LEU A 71 -9.16 2.96 1.09
C LEU A 71 -9.48 3.67 -0.24
N THR A 72 -8.59 4.52 -0.73
CA THR A 72 -8.89 5.41 -1.84
C THR A 72 -8.56 4.83 -3.22
N ASP A 73 -7.64 3.89 -3.27
CA ASP A 73 -7.26 3.23 -4.52
C ASP A 73 -6.64 1.85 -4.29
N PHE A 74 -6.68 1.03 -5.33
CA PHE A 74 -6.24 -0.36 -5.28
C PHE A 74 -4.72 -0.50 -5.09
N TRP A 75 -3.94 0.43 -5.64
CA TRP A 75 -2.48 0.41 -5.46
C TRP A 75 -2.08 0.55 -3.98
N HIS A 76 -2.68 1.51 -3.28
CA HIS A 76 -2.45 1.70 -1.85
C HIS A 76 -3.03 0.57 -1.00
N MET A 77 -4.17 -0.01 -1.42
CA MET A 77 -4.74 -1.20 -0.77
C MET A 77 -3.76 -2.38 -0.85
N LEU A 78 -3.20 -2.66 -2.02
CA LEU A 78 -2.21 -3.73 -2.18
C LEU A 78 -0.95 -3.48 -1.35
N LYS A 79 -0.48 -2.24 -1.32
CA LYS A 79 0.65 -1.84 -0.46
C LYS A 79 0.34 -2.06 1.01
N PHE A 80 -0.85 -1.70 1.47
CA PHE A 80 -1.30 -1.93 2.84
C PHE A 80 -1.32 -3.43 3.17
N ILE A 81 -1.88 -4.26 2.30
CA ILE A 81 -1.89 -5.73 2.47
C ILE A 81 -0.47 -6.27 2.58
N LYS A 82 0.43 -5.89 1.69
CA LYS A 82 1.84 -6.33 1.71
C LYS A 82 2.52 -6.00 3.04
N MET A 83 2.40 -4.76 3.48
CA MET A 83 3.04 -4.32 4.73
C MET A 83 2.48 -5.09 5.94
N ASN A 84 1.17 -5.28 6.01
CA ASN A 84 0.56 -6.05 7.08
C ASN A 84 0.99 -7.53 7.06
N CYS A 85 1.11 -8.16 5.88
CA CYS A 85 1.61 -9.52 5.78
C CYS A 85 3.00 -9.69 6.41
N ILE A 86 3.91 -8.75 6.17
CA ILE A 86 5.26 -8.77 6.76
C ILE A 86 5.20 -8.67 8.28
N TRP A 87 4.48 -7.67 8.80
CA TRP A 87 4.45 -7.42 10.25
C TRP A 87 3.71 -8.51 11.01
N VAL A 88 2.62 -9.03 10.45
CA VAL A 88 1.90 -10.17 11.05
C VAL A 88 2.74 -11.43 11.01
N ALA A 89 3.45 -11.71 9.91
CA ALA A 89 4.36 -12.85 9.82
C ALA A 89 5.47 -12.77 10.88
N LEU A 90 6.03 -11.57 11.11
CA LEU A 90 7.04 -11.34 12.14
C LEU A 90 6.49 -11.61 13.55
N VAL A 91 5.28 -11.15 13.84
CA VAL A 91 4.60 -11.42 15.13
C VAL A 91 4.36 -12.90 15.32
N VAL A 92 3.84 -13.59 14.30
CA VAL A 92 3.57 -15.02 14.34
C VAL A 92 4.86 -15.83 14.55
N ALA A 93 5.95 -15.44 13.87
CA ALA A 93 7.24 -16.12 13.97
C ALA A 93 7.95 -15.89 15.32
N SER A 94 7.81 -14.71 15.89
CA SER A 94 8.50 -14.29 17.13
C SER A 94 7.64 -14.44 18.40
N ALA A 95 6.34 -14.62 18.26
CA ALA A 95 5.35 -14.56 19.34
C ALA A 95 5.36 -13.22 20.13
N THR A 96 5.80 -12.13 19.48
CA THR A 96 6.01 -10.81 20.11
C THR A 96 5.07 -9.78 19.45
N TRP A 97 3.87 -9.66 19.97
CA TRP A 97 2.79 -8.84 19.38
C TRP A 97 3.12 -7.34 19.22
N TRP A 98 3.91 -6.77 20.10
CA TRP A 98 4.26 -5.35 20.05
C TRP A 98 5.17 -5.02 18.85
N LEU A 99 5.86 -5.99 18.26
CA LEU A 99 6.66 -5.82 17.04
C LEU A 99 5.83 -5.35 15.84
N TYR A 100 4.55 -5.68 15.81
CA TYR A 100 3.66 -5.19 14.77
C TYR A 100 3.59 -3.66 14.79
N PHE A 101 3.30 -3.08 15.94
CA PHE A 101 3.18 -1.62 16.07
C PHE A 101 4.53 -0.91 15.93
N ALA A 102 5.57 -1.45 16.56
CA ALA A 102 6.92 -0.94 16.42
C ALA A 102 7.38 -0.96 14.95
N GLY A 103 7.07 -2.03 14.23
CA GLY A 103 7.37 -2.16 12.81
C GLY A 103 6.67 -1.13 11.93
N ILE A 104 5.38 -0.88 12.14
CA ILE A 104 4.64 0.14 11.41
C ILE A 104 5.25 1.52 11.62
N VAL A 105 5.56 1.89 12.87
CA VAL A 105 6.16 3.18 13.19
C VAL A 105 7.56 3.30 12.58
N PHE A 106 8.40 2.29 12.75
CA PHE A 106 9.74 2.24 12.18
C PHE A 106 9.70 2.36 10.65
N HIS A 107 8.85 1.58 9.99
CA HIS A 107 8.67 1.63 8.54
C HIS A 107 8.26 3.04 8.08
N GLY A 108 7.26 3.64 8.72
CA GLY A 108 6.78 4.98 8.38
C GLY A 108 7.86 6.05 8.51
N VAL A 109 8.60 6.04 9.61
CA VAL A 109 9.68 7.01 9.86
C VAL A 109 10.82 6.84 8.86
N VAL A 110 11.31 5.62 8.69
CA VAL A 110 12.45 5.34 7.78
C VAL A 110 12.05 5.62 6.32
N PHE A 111 10.86 5.21 5.91
CA PHE A 111 10.36 5.49 4.57
C PHE A 111 10.29 7.00 4.30
N GLU A 112 9.69 7.77 5.20
CA GLU A 112 9.56 9.21 5.04
C GLU A 112 10.92 9.91 4.96
N LEU A 113 11.86 9.54 5.82
CA LEU A 113 13.23 10.08 5.79
C LEU A 113 13.94 9.75 4.47
N ALA A 114 13.90 8.49 4.06
CA ALA A 114 14.51 8.04 2.80
C ALA A 114 13.88 8.75 1.60
N TYR A 115 12.54 8.84 1.56
CA TYR A 115 11.81 9.50 0.49
C TYR A 115 12.18 10.98 0.39
N ARG A 116 12.27 11.70 1.50
CA ARG A 116 12.69 13.11 1.51
C ARG A 116 14.12 13.30 1.00
N ILE A 117 15.03 12.42 1.39
CA ILE A 117 16.44 12.45 0.93
C ILE A 117 16.52 12.21 -0.57
N ILE A 118 15.82 11.18 -1.07
CA ILE A 118 15.81 10.82 -2.49
C ILE A 118 15.17 11.93 -3.33
N ARG A 119 14.05 12.49 -2.87
CA ARG A 119 13.34 13.57 -3.57
C ARG A 119 14.15 14.85 -3.70
N ARG A 120 15.00 15.19 -2.72
CA ARG A 120 15.87 16.37 -2.77
C ARG A 120 16.92 16.32 -3.89
N LYS A 121 17.29 15.12 -4.35
CA LYS A 121 18.30 14.94 -5.40
C LYS A 121 17.77 15.14 -6.83
N LYS A 122 16.48 15.38 -7.01
CA LYS A 122 15.86 15.63 -8.34
C LYS A 122 15.78 17.13 -8.71
N LYS A 123 16.49 17.97 -8.01
CA LYS A 123 16.76 19.34 -8.46
C LYS A 123 18.11 19.33 -9.17
#